data_08893e5c6769dbbae04ae2beeacc3883
#
_entry.id   08893e5c6769dbbae04ae2beeacc3883
#
_cell.length_a   1.000
_cell.length_b   1.000
_cell.length_c   1.000
_cell.angle_alpha   90.00
_cell.angle_beta   90.00
_cell.angle_gamma   90.00
#
_symmetry.space_group_name_H-M   'P 1'
#
loop_
_entity.id
_entity.type
_entity.pdbx_description
1 polymer ?
#
loop_
_entity_poly.entity_id
_entity_poly.type
_entity_poly.pdbx_seq_one_letter_code
_entity_poly.pdbx_strand_id
1 'polypeptide(L)'
;MIDGAPDPVAPFSHAVEQDGWVFVTGQMPFTGIANDSPYPDGIEAQTRQVMENLQNVLASCNLALEHVVSARIFLTHFKEDYERMNKVYAEYFPAGRRPARTCVGVSGLARDARVEIDFIARRP
;
A
#
# COMPACT_ATOMS: atom_id res chain seq x y z
N MET A 1 3.88 6.79 16.37
CA MET A 1 3.03 6.63 15.17
C MET A 1 3.34 7.72 14.16
N ILE A 2 3.04 7.49 12.92
CA ILE A 2 3.34 8.41 11.82
C ILE A 2 2.20 9.40 11.67
N ASP A 3 2.52 10.70 11.66
CA ASP A 3 1.52 11.75 11.48
C ASP A 3 0.87 11.64 10.09
N GLY A 4 -0.45 11.77 10.06
CA GLY A 4 -1.21 11.70 8.82
C GLY A 4 -1.53 10.30 8.35
N ALA A 5 -0.95 9.26 8.95
CA ALA A 5 -1.29 7.88 8.64
C ALA A 5 -2.49 7.43 9.46
N PRO A 6 -3.34 6.52 8.93
CA PRO A 6 -4.42 5.95 9.72
C PRO A 6 -3.88 5.18 10.92
N ASP A 7 -4.65 5.14 12.01
CA ASP A 7 -4.31 4.29 13.15
C ASP A 7 -4.32 2.82 12.73
N PRO A 8 -3.38 2.00 13.22
CA PRO A 8 -3.41 0.56 12.92
C PRO A 8 -4.67 -0.10 13.47
N VAL A 9 -5.21 -1.06 12.73
CA VAL A 9 -6.37 -1.86 13.18
C VAL A 9 -5.94 -3.03 14.06
N ALA A 10 -4.63 -3.20 14.26
CA ALA A 10 -4.02 -4.26 15.05
C ALA A 10 -2.69 -3.75 15.61
N PRO A 11 -2.07 -4.48 16.57
CA PRO A 11 -0.83 -4.02 17.20
C PRO A 11 0.39 -4.21 16.27
N PHE A 12 0.69 -3.21 15.45
CA PHE A 12 1.86 -3.22 14.56
C PHE A 12 2.36 -1.80 14.29
N SER A 13 3.57 -1.68 13.78
CA SER A 13 4.16 -0.41 13.37
C SER A 13 3.84 -0.11 11.90
N HIS A 14 3.73 1.17 11.53
CA HIS A 14 3.54 1.55 10.13
C HIS A 14 4.77 1.26 9.28
N ALA A 15 5.95 1.44 9.84
CA ALA A 15 7.21 1.14 9.15
C ALA A 15 8.29 0.77 10.16
N VAL A 16 9.23 -0.06 9.73
CA VAL A 16 10.40 -0.44 10.53
C VAL A 16 11.63 -0.32 9.65
N GLU A 17 12.66 0.34 10.16
CA GLU A 17 13.95 0.47 9.45
C GLU A 17 15.00 -0.41 10.08
N GLN A 18 15.77 -1.13 9.24
CA GLN A 18 16.88 -1.97 9.65
C GLN A 18 17.98 -1.88 8.59
N ASP A 19 19.14 -1.37 8.98
CA ASP A 19 20.32 -1.26 8.08
C ASP A 19 20.03 -0.54 6.75
N GLY A 20 19.19 0.50 6.79
CA GLY A 20 18.81 1.26 5.60
C GLY A 20 17.67 0.65 4.80
N TRP A 21 17.19 -0.53 5.19
CA TRP A 21 16.00 -1.14 4.60
C TRP A 21 14.78 -0.71 5.41
N VAL A 22 13.77 -0.22 4.71
CA VAL A 22 12.54 0.25 5.34
C VAL A 22 11.40 -0.66 4.91
N PHE A 23 10.81 -1.32 5.90
CA PHE A 23 9.70 -2.25 5.69
C PHE A 23 8.42 -1.51 6.01
N VAL A 24 7.60 -1.26 5.00
CA VAL A 24 6.35 -0.52 5.14
C VAL A 24 5.21 -1.54 5.28
N THR A 25 4.50 -1.46 6.39
CA THR A 25 3.37 -2.32 6.67
C THR A 25 2.32 -2.22 5.57
N GLY A 26 1.66 -3.33 5.27
CA GLY A 26 0.56 -3.36 4.32
C GLY A 26 -0.47 -2.29 4.61
N GLN A 27 -0.73 -1.46 3.62
CA GLN A 27 -1.71 -0.39 3.73
C GLN A 27 -3.01 -0.81 3.07
N MET A 28 -4.11 -0.51 3.74
CA MET A 28 -5.45 -0.70 3.24
C MET A 28 -6.04 0.65 2.83
N PRO A 29 -7.21 0.66 2.17
CA PRO A 29 -7.71 1.90 1.57
C PRO A 29 -8.42 2.83 2.59
N PHE A 30 -7.82 3.07 3.74
CA PHE A 30 -8.33 4.03 4.73
C PHE A 30 -8.34 5.44 4.13
N THR A 31 -9.43 6.17 4.35
CA THR A 31 -9.60 7.52 3.82
C THR A 31 -9.31 8.62 4.83
N GLY A 32 -9.01 8.26 6.06
CA GLY A 32 -8.72 9.22 7.11
C GLY A 32 -7.91 8.55 8.19
N ILE A 33 -7.78 9.22 9.34
CA ILE A 33 -7.04 8.68 10.47
C ILE A 33 -7.92 7.69 11.25
N ALA A 34 -9.22 7.92 11.29
CA ALA A 34 -10.15 7.06 12.02
C ALA A 34 -10.34 5.72 11.31
N ASN A 35 -10.25 4.62 12.07
CA ASN A 35 -10.37 3.28 11.52
C ASN A 35 -11.78 2.89 11.11
N ASP A 36 -12.78 3.68 11.50
CA ASP A 36 -14.19 3.40 11.22
C ASP A 36 -14.70 4.08 9.96
N SER A 37 -13.85 4.85 9.27
CA SER A 37 -14.22 5.47 8.00
C SER A 37 -14.45 4.42 6.93
N PRO A 38 -15.51 4.53 6.13
CA PRO A 38 -15.73 3.56 5.05
C PRO A 38 -14.64 3.66 3.99
N TYR A 39 -14.32 2.52 3.37
CA TYR A 39 -13.40 2.49 2.25
C TYR A 39 -14.05 3.09 1.00
N PRO A 40 -13.25 3.65 0.08
CA PRO A 40 -13.79 4.08 -1.22
C PRO A 40 -14.43 2.91 -1.96
N ASP A 41 -15.34 3.22 -2.88
CA ASP A 41 -16.06 2.23 -3.64
C ASP A 41 -15.27 1.81 -4.88
N GLY A 42 -15.10 0.51 -5.05
CA GLY A 42 -14.47 -0.06 -6.23
C GLY A 42 -12.96 -0.19 -6.13
N ILE A 43 -12.41 -1.06 -6.97
CA ILE A 43 -11.00 -1.40 -6.92
C ILE A 43 -10.08 -0.24 -7.31
N GLU A 44 -10.49 0.56 -8.29
CA GLU A 44 -9.67 1.68 -8.73
C GLU A 44 -9.50 2.71 -7.62
N ALA A 45 -10.61 3.11 -6.99
CA ALA A 45 -10.58 4.08 -5.90
C ALA A 45 -9.85 3.53 -4.69
N GLN A 46 -10.03 2.25 -4.36
CA GLN A 46 -9.32 1.62 -3.26
C GLN A 46 -7.81 1.55 -3.53
N THR A 47 -7.42 1.22 -4.75
CA THR A 47 -6.00 1.16 -5.11
C THR A 47 -5.35 2.55 -5.01
N ARG A 48 -6.03 3.61 -5.49
CA ARG A 48 -5.51 4.97 -5.35
C ARG A 48 -5.31 5.35 -3.89
N GLN A 49 -6.28 5.03 -3.05
CA GLN A 49 -6.19 5.36 -1.63
C GLN A 49 -5.06 4.60 -0.95
N VAL A 50 -4.88 3.33 -1.27
CA VAL A 50 -3.76 2.54 -0.76
C VAL A 50 -2.43 3.16 -1.16
N MET A 51 -2.28 3.54 -2.44
CA MET A 51 -1.04 4.16 -2.92
C MET A 51 -0.77 5.50 -2.25
N GLU A 52 -1.80 6.31 -2.03
CA GLU A 52 -1.64 7.57 -1.29
C GLU A 52 -1.21 7.31 0.15
N ASN A 53 -1.79 6.31 0.81
CA ASN A 53 -1.41 5.94 2.17
C ASN A 53 0.05 5.49 2.23
N LEU A 54 0.48 4.68 1.25
CA LEU A 54 1.88 4.24 1.16
C LEU A 54 2.84 5.41 0.96
N GLN A 55 2.48 6.36 0.08
CA GLN A 55 3.30 7.55 -0.14
C GLN A 55 3.42 8.40 1.13
N ASN A 56 2.34 8.50 1.90
CA ASN A 56 2.37 9.23 3.17
C ASN A 56 3.33 8.59 4.18
N VAL A 57 3.30 7.25 4.29
CA VAL A 57 4.24 6.54 5.17
C VAL A 57 5.68 6.74 4.70
N LEU A 58 5.94 6.60 3.40
CA LEU A 58 7.27 6.81 2.85
C LEU A 58 7.76 8.25 3.11
N ALA A 59 6.91 9.24 2.89
CA ALA A 59 7.25 10.65 3.13
C ALA A 59 7.62 10.91 4.58
N SER A 60 6.94 10.25 5.52
CA SER A 60 7.27 10.35 6.95
C SER A 60 8.65 9.79 7.27
N CYS A 61 9.17 8.92 6.42
CA CYS A 61 10.51 8.35 6.54
C CYS A 61 11.53 9.08 5.65
N ASN A 62 11.15 10.20 5.05
CA ASN A 62 11.94 10.96 4.08
C ASN A 62 12.30 10.12 2.84
N LEU A 63 11.35 9.29 2.40
CA LEU A 63 11.48 8.44 1.21
C LEU A 63 10.35 8.74 0.24
N ALA A 64 10.52 8.26 -1.00
CA ALA A 64 9.53 8.40 -2.06
C ALA A 64 9.40 7.06 -2.80
N LEU A 65 8.47 7.00 -3.76
CA LEU A 65 8.25 5.78 -4.53
C LEU A 65 9.48 5.30 -5.26
N GLU A 66 10.37 6.21 -5.66
CA GLU A 66 11.62 5.85 -6.34
C GLU A 66 12.56 5.00 -5.49
N HIS A 67 12.37 4.98 -4.18
CA HIS A 67 13.18 4.19 -3.25
C HIS A 67 12.61 2.79 -3.00
N VAL A 68 11.43 2.49 -3.54
CA VAL A 68 10.78 1.20 -3.33
C VAL A 68 11.47 0.13 -4.19
N VAL A 69 11.86 -0.95 -3.55
CA VAL A 69 12.58 -2.06 -4.18
C VAL A 69 11.64 -3.21 -4.49
N SER A 70 10.68 -3.46 -3.60
CA SER A 70 9.77 -4.60 -3.71
C SER A 70 8.38 -4.21 -3.23
N ALA A 71 7.37 -4.71 -3.93
CA ALA A 71 5.96 -4.51 -3.58
C ALA A 71 5.25 -5.87 -3.55
N ARG A 72 4.36 -6.04 -2.57
CA ARG A 72 3.45 -7.18 -2.56
C ARG A 72 2.03 -6.65 -2.58
N ILE A 73 1.19 -7.24 -3.44
CA ILE A 73 -0.19 -6.84 -3.64
C ILE A 73 -1.10 -8.03 -3.35
N PHE A 74 -2.11 -7.80 -2.53
CA PHE A 74 -3.07 -8.81 -2.11
C PHE A 74 -4.47 -8.37 -2.56
N LEU A 75 -5.17 -9.24 -3.29
CA LEU A 75 -6.51 -8.95 -3.82
C LEU A 75 -7.50 -10.00 -3.34
N THR A 76 -8.65 -9.58 -2.83
CA THR A 76 -9.71 -10.50 -2.40
C THR A 76 -10.55 -11.00 -3.58
N HIS A 77 -10.57 -10.24 -4.68
CA HIS A 77 -11.32 -10.59 -5.90
C HIS A 77 -10.35 -10.54 -7.09
N PHE A 78 -9.36 -11.44 -7.06
CA PHE A 78 -8.22 -11.38 -7.99
C PHE A 78 -8.66 -11.34 -9.46
N LYS A 79 -9.51 -12.25 -9.88
CA LYS A 79 -9.90 -12.35 -11.31
C LYS A 79 -10.65 -11.11 -11.79
N GLU A 80 -11.48 -10.53 -10.93
CA GLU A 80 -12.26 -9.34 -11.29
C GLU A 80 -11.42 -8.08 -11.29
N ASP A 81 -10.45 -7.99 -10.37
CA ASP A 81 -9.82 -6.71 -10.03
C ASP A 81 -8.40 -6.55 -10.58
N TYR A 82 -7.76 -7.64 -11.00
CA TYR A 82 -6.33 -7.61 -11.32
C TYR A 82 -5.98 -6.56 -12.38
N GLU A 83 -6.68 -6.56 -13.52
CA GLU A 83 -6.35 -5.63 -14.60
C GLU A 83 -6.65 -4.18 -14.25
N ARG A 84 -7.77 -3.92 -13.57
CA ARG A 84 -8.15 -2.56 -13.17
C ARG A 84 -7.22 -2.03 -12.08
N MET A 85 -6.82 -2.88 -11.15
CA MET A 85 -5.81 -2.52 -10.15
C MET A 85 -4.49 -2.17 -10.84
N ASN A 86 -4.05 -2.99 -11.80
CA ASN A 86 -2.80 -2.77 -12.52
C ASN A 86 -2.77 -1.43 -13.23
N LYS A 87 -3.88 -0.99 -13.82
CA LYS A 87 -3.95 0.32 -14.50
C LYS A 87 -3.67 1.47 -13.54
N VAL A 88 -4.26 1.42 -12.35
CA VAL A 88 -4.04 2.46 -11.34
C VAL A 88 -2.62 2.40 -10.80
N TYR A 89 -2.15 1.20 -10.45
CA TYR A 89 -0.81 1.00 -9.92
C TYR A 89 0.26 1.53 -10.89
N ALA A 90 0.08 1.28 -12.20
CA ALA A 90 1.05 1.71 -13.21
C ALA A 90 1.19 3.24 -13.29
N GLU A 91 0.19 3.99 -12.85
CA GLU A 91 0.28 5.46 -12.84
C GLU A 91 1.32 5.98 -11.84
N TYR A 92 1.68 5.17 -10.84
CA TYR A 92 2.60 5.56 -9.77
C TYR A 92 4.04 5.18 -10.05
N PHE A 93 4.28 4.24 -10.97
CA PHE A 93 5.63 3.75 -11.28
C PHE A 93 5.87 3.81 -12.78
N PRO A 94 6.68 4.78 -13.26
CA PRO A 94 7.01 4.84 -14.68
C PRO A 94 7.76 3.62 -15.16
N ALA A 95 7.60 3.29 -16.43
CA ALA A 95 8.32 2.18 -17.05
C ALA A 95 9.82 2.35 -16.86
N GLY A 96 10.51 1.28 -16.51
CA GLY A 96 11.94 1.30 -16.22
C GLY A 96 12.31 1.64 -14.78
N ARG A 97 11.33 2.03 -13.96
CA ARG A 97 11.54 2.36 -12.54
C ARG A 97 10.58 1.61 -11.62
N ARG A 98 10.11 0.46 -12.06
CA ARG A 98 9.17 -0.33 -11.30
C ARG A 98 9.89 -1.25 -10.32
N PRO A 99 9.37 -1.38 -9.07
CA PRO A 99 9.93 -2.35 -8.13
C PRO A 99 9.64 -3.77 -8.59
N ALA A 100 10.38 -4.72 -8.04
CA ALA A 100 9.98 -6.12 -8.11
C ALA A 100 8.60 -6.25 -7.44
N ARG A 101 7.74 -7.13 -7.96
CA ARG A 101 6.37 -7.20 -7.50
C ARG A 101 5.84 -8.62 -7.49
N THR A 102 5.07 -8.93 -6.45
CA THR A 102 4.25 -10.15 -6.38
C THR A 102 2.80 -9.74 -6.12
N CYS A 103 1.87 -10.36 -6.86
CA CYS A 103 0.45 -10.13 -6.65
C CYS A 103 -0.25 -11.48 -6.53
N VAL A 104 -1.02 -11.63 -5.46
CA VAL A 104 -1.74 -12.89 -5.18
C VAL A 104 -3.18 -12.60 -4.78
N GLY A 105 -4.05 -13.58 -5.02
CA GLY A 105 -5.40 -13.59 -4.48
C GLY A 105 -5.38 -14.14 -3.07
N VAL A 106 -6.20 -13.57 -2.19
CA VAL A 106 -6.32 -14.00 -0.80
C VAL A 106 -7.77 -14.18 -0.43
N SER A 107 -8.04 -14.97 0.62
CA SER A 107 -9.40 -15.29 1.04
C SER A 107 -10.11 -14.12 1.74
N GLY A 108 -9.37 -13.17 2.26
CA GLY A 108 -9.94 -12.00 2.93
C GLY A 108 -8.87 -11.03 3.38
N LEU A 109 -9.27 -9.79 3.55
CA LEU A 109 -8.45 -8.72 4.09
C LEU A 109 -9.24 -8.01 5.18
N ALA A 110 -8.53 -7.31 6.07
CA ALA A 110 -9.16 -6.63 7.19
C ALA A 110 -10.23 -5.64 6.68
N ARG A 111 -11.39 -5.67 7.35
CA ARG A 111 -12.52 -4.77 7.07
C ARG A 111 -13.02 -4.87 5.63
N ASP A 112 -12.90 -6.06 5.04
CA ASP A 112 -13.38 -6.36 3.68
C ASP A 112 -12.74 -5.48 2.60
N ALA A 113 -11.49 -5.08 2.78
CA ALA A 113 -10.75 -4.39 1.73
C ALA A 113 -10.61 -5.31 0.51
N ARG A 114 -10.64 -4.71 -0.67
CA ARG A 114 -10.42 -5.45 -1.92
C ARG A 114 -8.94 -5.54 -2.27
N VAL A 115 -8.12 -4.65 -1.71
CA VAL A 115 -6.68 -4.59 -2.00
C VAL A 115 -5.91 -4.16 -0.75
N GLU A 116 -4.73 -4.75 -0.61
CA GLU A 116 -3.73 -4.34 0.37
C GLU A 116 -2.37 -4.41 -0.31
N ILE A 117 -1.49 -3.44 -0.04
CA ILE A 117 -0.16 -3.39 -0.65
C ILE A 117 0.86 -3.06 0.43
N ASP A 118 1.99 -3.78 0.44
CA ASP A 118 3.13 -3.44 1.28
C ASP A 118 4.37 -3.19 0.41
N PHE A 119 5.34 -2.48 0.98
CA PHE A 119 6.57 -2.12 0.29
C PHE A 119 7.79 -2.46 1.13
N ILE A 120 8.88 -2.75 0.44
CA ILE A 120 10.22 -2.69 1.00
C ILE A 120 10.96 -1.61 0.22
N ALA A 121 11.51 -0.63 0.94
CA ALA A 121 12.26 0.47 0.35
C ALA A 121 13.71 0.45 0.86
N ARG A 122 14.61 1.07 0.11
CA ARG A 122 16.01 1.17 0.50
C ARG A 122 16.40 2.64 0.57
N ARG A 123 16.95 3.04 1.69
CA ARG A 123 17.44 4.42 1.87
C ARG A 123 18.68 4.64 0.99
N PRO A 124 18.71 5.76 0.25
CA PRO A 124 19.87 6.06 -0.61
C PRO A 124 21.15 6.34 0.18
#